data_2ad87b87cc0d6c6cc76edeea48729821
#
_entry.id   2ad87b87cc0d6c6cc76edeea48729821
#
_cell.length_a   1.000
_cell.length_b   1.000
_cell.length_c   1.000
_cell.angle_alpha   90.00
_cell.angle_beta   90.00
_cell.angle_gamma   90.00
#
_symmetry.space_group_name_H-M   'P 1'
#
loop_
_entity.id
_entity.type
_entity.pdbx_description
1 polymer ?
#
loop_
_entity_poly.entity_id
_entity_poly.type
_entity_poly.pdbx_seq_one_letter_code
_entity_poly.pdbx_strand_id
1 'polypeptide(L)'
;MAKRPNFLFIITDQQRADWLSCYGHPVLKTPNIDKIASQGTRFDNFHTASPVCMPNRASLLTGRYPSLHGLRYNGCTLHENATTFVDLLSGAGYNTATIGKSHLQPFTDLQPMARNIGTSTATIEAWKKKLPTHYQE
;
A
#
# COMPACT_ATOMS: atom_id res chain seq x y z
N MET A 1 18.58 -26.15 6.96
CA MET A 1 17.86 -25.21 6.06
C MET A 1 17.95 -23.81 6.66
N ALA A 2 18.31 -22.80 5.88
CA ALA A 2 18.31 -21.43 6.35
C ALA A 2 16.88 -21.03 6.76
N LYS A 3 16.73 -20.45 7.95
CA LYS A 3 15.44 -19.99 8.47
C LYS A 3 14.96 -18.82 7.60
N ARG A 4 13.78 -18.94 6.97
CA ARG A 4 13.21 -17.87 6.17
C ARG A 4 12.88 -16.67 7.07
N PRO A 5 13.27 -15.43 6.71
CA PRO A 5 12.94 -14.25 7.50
C PRO A 5 11.45 -13.93 7.42
N ASN A 6 10.91 -13.33 8.48
CA ASN A 6 9.60 -12.69 8.44
C ASN A 6 9.76 -11.24 7.97
N PHE A 7 8.74 -10.71 7.29
CA PHE A 7 8.70 -9.33 6.82
C PHE A 7 7.57 -8.58 7.51
N LEU A 8 7.89 -7.44 8.09
CA LEU A 8 6.92 -6.46 8.57
C LEU A 8 7.07 -5.18 7.77
N PHE A 9 6.09 -4.86 6.93
CA PHE A 9 6.07 -3.67 6.11
C PHE A 9 5.09 -2.64 6.69
N ILE A 10 5.60 -1.52 7.19
CA ILE A 10 4.80 -0.46 7.82
C ILE A 10 4.78 0.73 6.87
N ILE A 11 3.57 1.16 6.50
CA ILE A 11 3.34 2.36 5.68
C ILE A 11 2.59 3.38 6.52
N THR A 12 3.22 4.50 6.80
CA THR A 12 2.55 5.67 7.40
C THR A 12 1.73 6.41 6.35
N ASP A 13 0.66 7.11 6.77
CA ASP A 13 -0.10 7.97 5.87
C ASP A 13 0.42 9.41 5.99
N GLN A 14 0.76 10.02 4.85
CA GLN A 14 1.16 11.42 4.72
C GLN A 14 2.26 11.88 5.71
N GLN A 15 3.19 10.98 6.06
CA GLN A 15 4.30 11.27 6.95
C GLN A 15 5.41 12.03 6.21
N ARG A 16 5.79 13.19 6.72
CA ARG A 16 6.99 13.92 6.27
C ARG A 16 8.21 13.39 7.02
N ALA A 17 9.33 13.24 6.33
CA ALA A 17 10.59 12.76 6.93
C ALA A 17 11.13 13.75 7.98
N ASP A 18 11.07 15.05 7.70
CA ASP A 18 11.56 16.12 8.59
C ASP A 18 10.73 16.27 9.89
N TRP A 19 9.62 15.52 10.05
CA TRP A 19 8.84 15.45 11.30
C TRP A 19 9.23 14.24 12.17
N LEU A 20 10.31 13.57 11.83
CA LEU A 20 10.87 12.48 12.62
C LEU A 20 12.15 12.95 13.32
N SER A 21 12.33 12.59 14.60
CA SER A 21 13.55 13.00 15.34
C SER A 21 14.84 12.42 14.77
N CYS A 22 14.80 11.24 14.17
CA CYS A 22 15.94 10.66 13.46
C CYS A 22 16.36 11.46 12.20
N TYR A 23 15.51 12.36 11.71
CA TYR A 23 15.83 13.32 10.65
C TYR A 23 16.08 14.74 11.19
N GLY A 24 16.22 14.90 12.50
CA GLY A 24 16.61 16.16 13.12
C GLY A 24 15.47 17.09 13.51
N HIS A 25 14.21 16.58 13.63
CA HIS A 25 13.10 17.43 14.09
C HIS A 25 13.39 17.98 15.50
N PRO A 26 13.33 19.31 15.72
CA PRO A 26 13.82 19.91 16.96
C PRO A 26 12.94 19.63 18.20
N VAL A 27 11.65 19.44 17.99
CA VAL A 27 10.63 19.31 19.06
C VAL A 27 10.06 17.91 19.18
N LEU A 28 9.60 17.33 18.06
CA LEU A 28 8.99 16.00 18.07
C LEU A 28 10.02 14.93 18.42
N LYS A 29 9.59 14.01 19.28
CA LYS A 29 10.38 12.84 19.67
C LYS A 29 9.68 11.58 19.16
N THR A 30 10.41 10.78 18.38
CA THR A 30 9.91 9.54 17.79
C THR A 30 10.81 8.35 18.18
N PRO A 31 10.94 8.05 19.49
CA PRO A 31 11.98 7.16 20.01
C PRO A 31 11.94 5.75 19.42
N ASN A 32 10.76 5.23 19.12
CA ASN A 32 10.62 3.89 18.53
C ASN A 32 11.08 3.86 17.06
N ILE A 33 10.77 4.92 16.29
CA ILE A 33 11.24 5.04 14.90
C ILE A 33 12.73 5.30 14.88
N ASP A 34 13.24 6.13 15.79
CA ASP A 34 14.66 6.42 15.94
C ASP A 34 15.46 5.15 16.28
N LYS A 35 14.90 4.27 17.12
CA LYS A 35 15.50 2.98 17.43
C LYS A 35 15.61 2.10 16.18
N ILE A 36 14.57 2.05 15.34
CA ILE A 36 14.62 1.32 14.06
C ILE A 36 15.70 1.93 13.16
N ALA A 37 15.73 3.26 13.03
CA ALA A 37 16.73 3.97 12.23
C ALA A 37 18.17 3.73 12.69
N SER A 38 18.40 3.65 14.01
CA SER A 38 19.73 3.41 14.58
C SER A 38 20.21 1.96 14.44
N GLN A 39 19.30 1.01 14.30
CA GLN A 39 19.60 -0.42 14.18
C GLN A 39 19.55 -0.93 12.72
N GLY A 40 19.11 -0.10 11.81
CA GLY A 40 18.92 -0.44 10.40
C GLY A 40 19.55 0.58 9.47
N THR A 41 18.98 0.69 8.27
CA THR A 41 19.41 1.65 7.25
C THR A 41 18.36 2.75 7.11
N ARG A 42 18.78 4.00 7.23
CA ARG A 42 17.99 5.19 6.94
C ARG A 42 18.32 5.70 5.55
N PHE A 43 17.30 5.99 4.76
CA PHE A 43 17.43 6.54 3.41
C PHE A 43 17.07 8.03 3.44
N ASP A 44 18.04 8.91 3.24
CA ASP A 44 17.83 10.36 3.28
C ASP A 44 17.17 10.89 1.98
N ASN A 45 17.41 10.21 0.86
CA ASN A 45 16.90 10.57 -0.46
C ASN A 45 15.99 9.47 -1.04
N PHE A 46 15.00 9.02 -0.27
CA PHE A 46 14.02 8.06 -0.75
C PHE A 46 12.81 8.79 -1.35
N HIS A 47 12.57 8.59 -2.63
CA HIS A 47 11.49 9.24 -3.37
C HIS A 47 10.32 8.30 -3.63
N THR A 48 9.10 8.80 -3.49
CA THR A 48 7.88 8.07 -3.85
C THR A 48 7.61 8.17 -5.35
N ALA A 49 6.99 7.14 -5.93
CA ALA A 49 6.59 7.15 -7.34
C ALA A 49 5.45 8.15 -7.63
N SER A 50 4.69 8.52 -6.61
CA SER A 50 3.61 9.50 -6.67
C SER A 50 3.37 10.09 -5.28
N PRO A 51 3.09 11.41 -5.16
CA PRO A 51 2.75 12.03 -3.87
C PRO A 51 1.30 11.73 -3.43
N VAL A 52 0.50 11.06 -4.26
CA VAL A 52 -0.91 10.75 -4.04
C VAL A 52 -1.05 9.34 -3.48
N CYS A 53 -1.93 9.16 -2.47
CA CYS A 53 -1.97 7.92 -1.68
C CYS A 53 -2.29 6.66 -2.49
N MET A 54 -3.34 6.64 -3.33
CA MET A 54 -3.69 5.43 -4.09
C MET A 54 -2.61 5.05 -5.11
N PRO A 55 -2.15 5.95 -5.99
CA PRO A 55 -1.07 5.65 -6.94
C PRO A 55 0.22 5.22 -6.25
N ASN A 56 0.60 5.88 -5.15
CA ASN A 56 1.81 5.52 -4.41
C ASN A 56 1.73 4.12 -3.80
N ARG A 57 0.61 3.79 -3.16
CA ARG A 57 0.40 2.47 -2.56
C ARG A 57 0.38 1.36 -3.61
N ALA A 58 -0.26 1.61 -4.76
CA ALA A 58 -0.22 0.68 -5.89
C ALA A 58 1.21 0.50 -6.42
N SER A 59 2.00 1.58 -6.54
CA SER A 59 3.40 1.51 -6.95
C SER A 59 4.25 0.71 -5.97
N LEU A 60 4.08 0.93 -4.66
CA LEU A 60 4.78 0.18 -3.62
C LEU A 60 4.48 -1.32 -3.71
N LEU A 61 3.20 -1.68 -3.88
CA LEU A 61 2.78 -3.08 -3.89
C LEU A 61 3.16 -3.81 -5.18
N THR A 62 3.08 -3.13 -6.33
CA THR A 62 3.34 -3.74 -7.64
C THR A 62 4.78 -3.61 -8.12
N GLY A 63 5.58 -2.73 -7.51
CA GLY A 63 6.91 -2.36 -8.00
C GLY A 63 6.90 -1.62 -9.33
N ARG A 64 5.76 -1.03 -9.73
CA ARG A 64 5.58 -0.36 -11.04
C ARG A 64 5.18 1.10 -10.86
N TYR A 65 5.49 1.93 -11.87
CA TYR A 65 5.02 3.31 -11.90
C TYR A 65 3.51 3.40 -12.22
N PRO A 66 2.83 4.50 -11.84
CA PRO A 66 1.41 4.72 -12.13
C PRO A 66 1.04 4.61 -13.61
N SER A 67 1.95 4.96 -14.50
CA SER A 67 1.78 4.79 -15.95
C SER A 67 1.66 3.33 -16.40
N LEU A 68 2.25 2.40 -15.65
CA LEU A 68 2.26 0.96 -15.97
C LEU A 68 1.15 0.20 -15.27
N HIS A 69 0.87 0.50 -13.99
CA HIS A 69 -0.20 -0.20 -13.26
C HIS A 69 -1.57 0.46 -13.44
N GLY A 70 -1.66 1.61 -14.10
CA GLY A 70 -2.91 2.27 -14.50
C GLY A 70 -3.62 3.09 -13.41
N LEU A 71 -3.33 2.86 -12.13
CA LEU A 71 -3.90 3.63 -11.03
C LEU A 71 -3.15 4.96 -10.88
N ARG A 72 -3.61 6.03 -11.55
CA ARG A 72 -2.89 7.30 -11.70
C ARG A 72 -3.34 8.38 -10.72
N TYR A 73 -4.53 8.28 -10.16
CA TYR A 73 -5.11 9.25 -9.21
C TYR A 73 -6.08 8.55 -8.24
N ASN A 74 -6.47 9.22 -7.18
CA ASN A 74 -7.46 8.70 -6.26
C ASN A 74 -8.83 8.56 -6.96
N GLY A 75 -9.51 7.46 -6.69
CA GLY A 75 -10.77 7.13 -7.35
C GLY A 75 -10.63 6.13 -8.51
N CYS A 76 -9.39 5.83 -8.95
CA CYS A 76 -9.13 4.68 -9.81
C CYS A 76 -8.97 3.40 -9.00
N THR A 77 -9.26 2.26 -9.59
CA THR A 77 -9.03 0.94 -9.00
C THR A 77 -7.78 0.32 -9.60
N LEU A 78 -6.93 -0.27 -8.77
CA LEU A 78 -5.89 -1.15 -9.25
C LEU A 78 -6.52 -2.39 -9.88
N HIS A 79 -6.04 -2.77 -11.07
CA HIS A 79 -6.57 -3.96 -11.75
C HIS A 79 -6.35 -5.21 -10.89
N GLU A 80 -7.36 -6.09 -10.83
CA GLU A 80 -7.34 -7.29 -9.96
C GLU A 80 -6.23 -8.27 -10.29
N ASN A 81 -5.86 -8.35 -11.57
CA ASN A 81 -4.77 -9.19 -12.04
C ASN A 81 -3.39 -8.53 -11.86
N ALA A 82 -3.31 -7.37 -11.19
CA ALA A 82 -2.04 -6.75 -10.90
C ALA A 82 -1.28 -7.60 -9.87
N THR A 83 -0.18 -8.16 -10.27
CA THR A 83 0.70 -8.92 -9.37
C THR A 83 1.37 -7.96 -8.38
N THR A 84 1.27 -8.27 -7.11
CA THR A 84 1.92 -7.56 -6.01
C THR A 84 3.02 -8.40 -5.37
N PHE A 85 3.92 -7.77 -4.60
CA PHE A 85 4.91 -8.54 -3.86
C PHE A 85 4.25 -9.45 -2.79
N VAL A 86 3.03 -9.12 -2.36
CA VAL A 86 2.25 -9.94 -1.42
C VAL A 86 1.84 -11.26 -2.08
N ASP A 87 1.43 -11.22 -3.35
CA ASP A 87 1.11 -12.44 -4.12
C ASP A 87 2.35 -13.32 -4.30
N LEU A 88 3.50 -12.70 -4.57
CA LEU A 88 4.77 -13.41 -4.72
C LEU A 88 5.20 -14.08 -3.40
N LEU A 89 5.05 -13.38 -2.27
CA LEU A 89 5.34 -13.96 -0.95
C LEU A 89 4.37 -15.11 -0.61
N SER A 90 3.09 -14.93 -0.88
CA SER A 90 2.08 -15.97 -0.71
C SER A 90 2.41 -17.21 -1.56
N GLY A 91 2.74 -17.01 -2.83
CA GLY A 91 3.19 -18.08 -3.73
C GLY A 91 4.48 -18.79 -3.27
N ALA A 92 5.34 -18.07 -2.54
CA ALA A 92 6.54 -18.64 -1.90
C ALA A 92 6.25 -19.33 -0.56
N GLY A 93 4.98 -19.45 -0.14
CA GLY A 93 4.55 -20.16 1.06
C GLY A 93 4.63 -19.31 2.35
N TYR A 94 4.61 -17.99 2.25
CA TYR A 94 4.44 -17.11 3.40
C TYR A 94 2.96 -16.93 3.74
N ASN A 95 2.63 -16.88 5.03
CA ASN A 95 1.35 -16.37 5.49
C ASN A 95 1.38 -14.85 5.39
N THR A 96 0.49 -14.29 4.59
CA THR A 96 0.42 -12.84 4.35
C THR A 96 -0.81 -12.24 4.99
N ALA A 97 -0.70 -11.04 5.53
CA ALA A 97 -1.81 -10.28 6.09
C ALA A 97 -1.63 -8.78 5.81
N THR A 98 -2.74 -8.07 5.61
CA THR A 98 -2.78 -6.61 5.52
C THR A 98 -3.71 -6.08 6.60
N ILE A 99 -3.24 -5.11 7.38
CA ILE A 99 -4.01 -4.49 8.46
C ILE A 99 -4.01 -2.97 8.22
N GLY A 100 -5.19 -2.36 8.23
CA GLY A 100 -5.38 -0.93 8.00
C GLY A 100 -5.60 -0.56 6.53
N LYS A 101 -5.15 0.65 6.14
CA LYS A 101 -5.44 1.25 4.84
C LYS A 101 -4.62 0.64 3.70
N SER A 102 -5.22 -0.17 2.85
CA SER A 102 -4.64 -0.60 1.58
C SER A 102 -4.83 0.45 0.47
N HIS A 103 -6.03 1.01 0.36
CA HIS A 103 -6.40 2.08 -0.57
C HIS A 103 -6.01 1.82 -2.04
N LEU A 104 -6.25 0.61 -2.49
CA LEU A 104 -6.06 0.20 -3.89
C LEU A 104 -7.33 0.34 -4.71
N GLN A 105 -8.41 0.72 -4.03
CA GLN A 105 -9.75 0.93 -4.58
C GLN A 105 -10.41 2.12 -3.89
N PRO A 106 -11.37 2.79 -4.55
CA PRO A 106 -12.18 3.82 -3.93
C PRO A 106 -12.95 3.27 -2.72
N PHE A 107 -13.10 4.06 -1.66
CA PHE A 107 -13.95 3.73 -0.52
C PHE A 107 -15.43 4.04 -0.75
N THR A 108 -15.79 4.56 -1.91
CA THR A 108 -17.16 4.94 -2.28
C THR A 108 -17.66 4.07 -3.42
N ASP A 109 -18.96 3.86 -3.49
CA ASP A 109 -19.66 3.18 -4.59
C ASP A 109 -19.61 3.96 -5.92
N LEU A 110 -18.49 4.53 -6.28
CA LEU A 110 -18.29 5.22 -7.56
C LEU A 110 -18.24 4.19 -8.71
N GLN A 111 -19.35 3.49 -8.89
CA GLN A 111 -19.59 2.56 -10.00
C GLN A 111 -19.22 3.09 -11.40
N PRO A 112 -19.40 4.39 -11.73
CA PRO A 112 -19.01 4.91 -13.03
C PRO A 112 -17.53 4.80 -13.35
N MET A 113 -16.63 4.93 -12.35
CA MET A 113 -15.19 4.83 -12.59
C MET A 113 -14.70 3.40 -12.80
N ALA A 114 -15.30 2.42 -12.13
CA ALA A 114 -14.97 1.01 -12.34
C ALA A 114 -15.24 0.57 -13.79
N ARG A 115 -16.31 1.09 -14.42
CA ARG A 115 -16.63 0.80 -15.84
C ARG A 115 -15.57 1.34 -16.80
N ASN A 116 -15.00 2.50 -16.51
CA ASN A 116 -14.00 3.14 -17.39
C ASN A 116 -12.64 2.46 -17.41
N ILE A 117 -12.35 1.58 -16.44
CA ILE A 117 -11.07 0.86 -16.31
C ILE A 117 -11.21 -0.64 -16.55
N GLY A 118 -12.34 -1.08 -17.10
CA GLY A 118 -12.54 -2.47 -17.48
C GLY A 118 -12.88 -3.45 -16.35
N THR A 119 -13.09 -2.96 -15.13
CA THR A 119 -13.50 -3.81 -14.01
C THR A 119 -14.99 -4.18 -14.15
N SER A 120 -15.28 -5.48 -14.24
CA SER A 120 -16.67 -5.93 -14.40
C SER A 120 -17.48 -5.78 -13.10
N THR A 121 -18.80 -5.56 -13.24
CA THR A 121 -19.71 -5.50 -12.09
C THR A 121 -19.66 -6.80 -11.26
N ALA A 122 -19.50 -7.96 -11.92
CA ALA A 122 -19.34 -9.26 -11.26
C ALA A 122 -18.12 -9.31 -10.36
N THR A 123 -17.05 -8.63 -10.73
CA THR A 123 -15.80 -8.53 -9.97
C THR A 123 -15.98 -7.70 -8.71
N ILE A 124 -16.70 -6.58 -8.81
CA ILE A 124 -17.04 -5.73 -7.65
C ILE A 124 -17.92 -6.49 -6.67
N GLU A 125 -18.91 -7.23 -7.15
CA GLU A 125 -19.79 -8.06 -6.30
C GLU A 125 -19.03 -9.21 -5.62
N ALA A 126 -18.12 -9.86 -6.33
CA ALA A 126 -17.25 -10.90 -5.76
C ALA A 126 -16.32 -10.34 -4.66
N TRP A 127 -15.91 -9.10 -4.81
CA TRP A 127 -15.12 -8.37 -3.82
C TRP A 127 -15.93 -8.00 -2.59
N LYS A 128 -17.13 -7.43 -2.77
CA LYS A 128 -18.04 -7.10 -1.67
C LYS A 128 -18.31 -8.32 -0.80
N LYS A 129 -18.51 -9.51 -1.39
CA LYS A 129 -18.72 -10.76 -0.65
C LYS A 129 -17.51 -11.20 0.19
N LYS A 130 -16.29 -10.76 -0.12
CA LYS A 130 -15.06 -11.07 0.63
C LYS A 130 -14.78 -10.08 1.76
N LEU A 131 -15.46 -8.94 1.78
CA LEU A 131 -15.30 -7.96 2.85
C LEU A 131 -16.05 -8.45 4.11
N PRO A 132 -15.52 -8.17 5.32
CA PRO A 132 -16.28 -8.33 6.55
C PRO A 132 -17.61 -7.59 6.46
N THR A 133 -18.66 -8.12 7.10
CA THR A 133 -20.04 -7.63 7.00
C THR A 133 -20.21 -6.14 7.32
N HIS A 134 -19.37 -5.58 8.18
CA HIS A 134 -19.39 -4.15 8.52
C HIS A 134 -18.80 -3.21 7.45
N TYR A 135 -18.31 -3.76 6.32
CA TYR A 135 -17.88 -2.99 5.14
C TYR A 135 -18.77 -3.24 3.92
N GLN A 136 -19.87 -4.00 4.09
CA GLN A 136 -20.79 -4.34 2.99
C GLN A 136 -21.98 -3.36 2.87
N GLU A 137 -22.14 -2.47 3.85
CA GLU A 137 -23.09 -1.35 3.86
C GLU A 137 -22.37 -0.10 3.33
#